data_f74a8032c76d7b5dba0cadcb82a78dea
#
_entry.id   f74a8032c76d7b5dba0cadcb82a78dea
#
_cell.length_a   1.000
_cell.length_b   1.000
_cell.length_c   1.000
_cell.angle_alpha   90.00
_cell.angle_beta   90.00
_cell.angle_gamma   90.00
#
_symmetry.space_group_name_H-M   'P 1'
#
loop_
_entity.id
_entity.type
_entity.pdbx_description
1 polymer ?
#
loop_
_entity_poly.entity_id
_entity_poly.type
_entity_poly.pdbx_seq_one_letter_code
_entity_poly.pdbx_strand_id
1 'polypeptide(L)'
;MAFYQKLDFKQVGGKLEQNWVVLQNGTARIGLFQGMFDKNILTFNPGWTKDKETMTDFQDVRELQRALKARGLTMAPEADVTTQGPAFFEVTDPDGNTLLFDQHVPSPKR
;
A
#
# COMPACT_ATOMS: atom_id res chain seq x y z
N MET A 1 -1.47 -14.86 13.89
CA MET A 1 -2.40 -15.29 12.80
C MET A 1 -3.71 -15.86 13.33
N ALA A 2 -3.66 -16.68 14.38
CA ALA A 2 -4.89 -17.27 14.92
C ALA A 2 -5.97 -16.25 15.33
N PHE A 3 -5.55 -15.10 15.85
CA PHE A 3 -6.48 -14.04 16.20
C PHE A 3 -7.30 -13.57 14.99
N TYR A 4 -6.62 -13.33 13.87
CA TYR A 4 -7.28 -12.83 12.66
C TYR A 4 -8.12 -13.90 11.98
N GLN A 5 -7.75 -15.19 12.14
CA GLN A 5 -8.57 -16.29 11.63
C GLN A 5 -9.93 -16.34 12.32
N LYS A 6 -10.00 -15.92 13.59
CA LYS A 6 -11.27 -15.81 14.30
C LYS A 6 -12.15 -14.67 13.77
N LEU A 7 -11.57 -13.74 13.01
CA LEU A 7 -12.29 -12.67 12.34
C LEU A 7 -12.58 -13.01 10.87
N ASP A 8 -12.48 -14.31 10.52
CA ASP A 8 -12.75 -14.84 9.19
C ASP A 8 -11.73 -14.43 8.13
N PHE A 9 -10.52 -14.05 8.54
CA PHE A 9 -9.42 -13.85 7.61
C PHE A 9 -8.80 -15.19 7.23
N LYS A 10 -8.44 -15.31 5.94
CA LYS A 10 -7.80 -16.51 5.41
C LYS A 10 -6.47 -16.14 4.76
N GLN A 11 -5.47 -17.00 4.90
CA GLN A 11 -4.18 -16.77 4.28
C GLN A 11 -4.28 -16.88 2.77
N VAL A 12 -3.82 -15.84 2.07
CA VAL A 12 -3.81 -15.79 0.60
C VAL A 12 -2.40 -15.58 0.05
N GLY A 13 -1.42 -15.34 0.90
CA GLY A 13 -0.03 -15.16 0.46
C GLY A 13 0.94 -15.27 1.60
N GLY A 14 2.24 -15.27 1.27
CA GLY A 14 3.31 -15.33 2.24
C GLY A 14 3.55 -16.73 2.79
N LYS A 15 4.54 -16.81 3.68
CA LYS A 15 4.91 -18.07 4.35
C LYS A 15 5.28 -17.77 5.81
N LEU A 16 4.68 -18.50 6.74
CA LEU A 16 4.98 -18.34 8.17
C LEU A 16 6.47 -18.55 8.47
N GLU A 17 7.10 -19.49 7.78
CA GLU A 17 8.54 -19.75 7.98
C GLU A 17 9.41 -18.55 7.61
N GLN A 18 8.90 -17.65 6.77
CA GLN A 18 9.60 -16.44 6.37
C GLN A 18 9.14 -15.20 7.15
N ASN A 19 8.36 -15.42 8.21
CA ASN A 19 7.89 -14.38 9.14
C ASN A 19 6.97 -13.33 8.49
N TRP A 20 6.21 -13.73 7.47
CA TRP A 20 5.19 -12.86 6.91
C TRP A 20 4.07 -13.66 6.27
N VAL A 21 2.86 -13.14 6.36
CA VAL A 21 1.68 -13.69 5.68
C VAL A 21 0.80 -12.55 5.22
N VAL A 22 0.00 -12.81 4.19
CA VAL A 22 -1.07 -11.91 3.76
C VAL A 22 -2.39 -12.62 4.00
N LEU A 23 -3.30 -11.92 4.68
CA LEU A 23 -4.63 -12.45 5.03
C LEU A 23 -5.69 -11.62 4.32
N GLN A 24 -6.81 -12.27 4.00
CA GLN A 24 -7.92 -11.62 3.32
C GLN A 24 -9.26 -12.03 3.92
N ASN A 25 -10.15 -11.06 4.07
CA ASN A 25 -11.54 -11.28 4.40
C ASN A 25 -12.38 -10.38 3.46
N GLY A 26 -13.07 -11.00 2.49
CA GLY A 26 -13.82 -10.26 1.49
C GLY A 26 -12.93 -9.29 0.71
N THR A 27 -13.19 -7.99 0.84
CA THR A 27 -12.41 -6.95 0.18
C THR A 27 -11.26 -6.41 1.04
N ALA A 28 -11.17 -6.84 2.30
CA ALA A 28 -10.11 -6.39 3.22
C ALA A 28 -8.90 -7.32 3.13
N ARG A 29 -7.73 -6.74 2.99
CA ARG A 29 -6.46 -7.50 2.93
C ARG A 29 -5.47 -6.86 3.88
N ILE A 30 -4.83 -7.67 4.72
CA ILE A 30 -3.83 -7.21 5.67
C ILE A 30 -2.57 -8.06 5.54
N GLY A 31 -1.42 -7.44 5.75
CA GLY A 31 -0.14 -8.14 5.82
C GLY A 31 0.34 -8.17 7.26
N LEU A 32 0.77 -9.33 7.72
CA LEU A 32 1.37 -9.50 9.03
C LEU A 32 2.85 -9.81 8.85
N PHE A 33 3.71 -8.99 9.47
CA PHE A 33 5.17 -9.12 9.35
C PHE A 33 5.77 -9.21 10.74
N GLN A 34 6.74 -10.07 10.92
CA GLN A 34 7.44 -10.20 12.18
C GLN A 34 8.92 -9.86 11.98
N GLY A 35 9.41 -8.88 12.74
CA GLY A 35 10.82 -8.53 12.74
C GLY A 35 11.31 -7.71 11.57
N MET A 36 10.41 -7.24 10.69
CA MET A 36 10.78 -6.45 9.50
C MET A 36 10.58 -4.95 9.68
N PHE A 37 9.62 -4.56 10.51
CA PHE A 37 9.25 -3.16 10.70
C PHE A 37 9.07 -2.86 12.18
N ASP A 38 9.45 -1.65 12.59
CA ASP A 38 9.29 -1.22 13.99
C ASP A 38 7.85 -0.85 14.33
N LYS A 39 7.08 -0.45 13.33
CA LYS A 39 5.70 0.03 13.50
C LYS A 39 4.82 -0.48 12.39
N ASN A 40 3.52 -0.40 12.61
CA ASN A 40 2.55 -0.75 11.59
C ASN A 40 2.60 0.26 10.44
N ILE A 41 2.35 -0.23 9.23
CA ILE A 41 2.31 0.57 8.02
C ILE A 41 0.97 0.29 7.34
N LEU A 42 0.26 1.36 6.94
CA LEU A 42 -0.90 1.24 6.07
C LEU A 42 -0.43 1.42 4.64
N THR A 43 -0.69 0.41 3.80
CA THR A 43 -0.24 0.42 2.41
C THR A 43 -1.42 0.51 1.46
N PHE A 44 -1.32 1.41 0.48
CA PHE A 44 -2.30 1.58 -0.59
C PHE A 44 -1.60 1.35 -1.92
N ASN A 45 -2.25 0.64 -2.84
CA ASN A 45 -1.67 0.28 -4.12
C ASN A 45 -2.49 0.88 -5.28
N PRO A 46 -2.23 2.14 -5.67
CA PRO A 46 -2.91 2.71 -6.82
C PRO A 46 -2.70 1.86 -8.06
N GLY A 47 -3.76 1.66 -8.84
CA GLY A 47 -3.70 0.88 -10.07
C GLY A 47 -3.92 -0.61 -9.92
N TRP A 48 -4.04 -1.11 -8.70
CA TRP A 48 -4.31 -2.53 -8.42
C TRP A 48 -5.69 -2.75 -7.81
N THR A 49 -6.35 -3.83 -8.24
CA THR A 49 -7.49 -4.38 -7.52
C THR A 49 -6.97 -5.18 -6.31
N LYS A 50 -7.87 -5.65 -5.46
CA LYS A 50 -7.48 -6.50 -4.31
C LYS A 50 -6.73 -7.77 -4.73
N ASP A 51 -6.95 -8.23 -5.96
CA ASP A 51 -6.31 -9.44 -6.49
C ASP A 51 -5.06 -9.12 -7.33
N LYS A 52 -4.55 -7.89 -7.21
CA LYS A 52 -3.34 -7.40 -7.91
C LYS A 52 -3.51 -7.37 -9.43
N GLU A 53 -4.73 -7.20 -9.91
CA GLU A 53 -5.00 -6.99 -11.32
C GLU A 53 -4.87 -5.51 -11.64
N THR A 54 -4.23 -5.17 -12.76
CA THR A 54 -4.06 -3.78 -13.16
C THR A 54 -5.38 -3.19 -13.60
N MET A 55 -5.74 -2.04 -13.01
CA MET A 55 -6.93 -1.28 -13.40
C MET A 55 -6.68 -0.53 -14.70
N THR A 56 -7.71 -0.38 -15.52
CA THR A 56 -7.58 0.35 -16.80
C THR A 56 -7.49 1.85 -16.59
N ASP A 57 -8.13 2.37 -15.56
CA ASP A 57 -8.06 3.78 -15.18
C ASP A 57 -8.00 3.89 -13.67
N PHE A 58 -7.16 4.79 -13.18
CA PHE A 58 -7.00 5.04 -11.76
C PHE A 58 -6.22 6.35 -11.58
N GLN A 59 -6.25 6.92 -10.37
CA GLN A 59 -5.44 8.09 -10.07
C GLN A 59 -3.99 7.65 -9.86
N ASP A 60 -3.09 8.14 -10.71
CA ASP A 60 -1.66 7.86 -10.61
C ASP A 60 -1.10 8.36 -9.27
N VAL A 61 -0.12 7.64 -8.73
CA VAL A 61 0.50 7.98 -7.43
C VAL A 61 1.08 9.41 -7.44
N ARG A 62 1.58 9.88 -8.59
CA ARG A 62 2.15 11.23 -8.71
C ARG A 62 1.07 12.31 -8.68
N GLU A 63 -0.10 12.03 -9.26
CA GLU A 63 -1.25 12.92 -9.18
C GLU A 63 -1.77 13.00 -7.74
N LEU A 64 -1.84 11.85 -7.07
CA LEU A 64 -2.25 11.78 -5.68
C LEU A 64 -1.28 12.55 -4.79
N GLN A 65 0.02 12.38 -5.00
CA GLN A 65 1.05 13.13 -4.26
C GLN A 65 0.87 14.64 -4.44
N ARG A 66 0.65 15.09 -5.67
CA ARG A 66 0.44 16.51 -5.97
C ARG A 66 -0.80 17.04 -5.24
N ALA A 67 -1.88 16.29 -5.27
CA ALA A 67 -3.13 16.70 -4.61
C ALA A 67 -2.95 16.80 -3.09
N LEU A 68 -2.23 15.85 -2.49
CA LEU A 68 -2.00 15.85 -1.04
C LEU A 68 -1.03 16.96 -0.63
N LYS A 69 0.00 17.24 -1.44
CA LYS A 69 0.90 18.36 -1.17
C LYS A 69 0.15 19.70 -1.22
N ALA A 70 -0.82 19.84 -2.14
CA ALA A 70 -1.65 21.02 -2.21
C ALA A 70 -2.51 21.21 -0.96
N ARG A 71 -2.76 20.13 -0.20
CA ARG A 71 -3.49 20.18 1.07
C ARG A 71 -2.58 20.36 2.28
N GLY A 72 -1.28 20.57 2.05
CA GLY A 72 -0.32 20.85 3.12
C GLY A 72 0.40 19.64 3.69
N LEU A 73 0.25 18.46 3.08
CA LEU A 73 0.97 17.27 3.54
C LEU A 73 2.39 17.23 2.99
N THR A 74 3.30 16.66 3.78
CA THR A 74 4.70 16.48 3.39
C THR A 74 5.00 15.00 3.22
N MET A 75 5.63 14.64 2.09
CA MET A 75 6.05 13.27 1.81
C MET A 75 7.54 13.09 2.05
N ALA A 76 7.89 11.96 2.64
CA ALA A 76 9.30 11.59 2.85
C ALA A 76 9.40 10.05 2.87
N PRO A 77 9.82 9.39 1.78
CA PRO A 77 10.24 9.95 0.49
C PRO A 77 9.09 10.38 -0.44
N GLU A 78 9.43 11.20 -1.44
CA GLU A 78 8.50 11.58 -2.49
C GLU A 78 8.66 10.68 -3.71
N ALA A 79 7.57 10.53 -4.49
CA ALA A 79 7.65 9.88 -5.78
C ALA A 79 8.25 10.86 -6.81
N ASP A 80 9.04 10.31 -7.75
CA ASP A 80 9.61 11.10 -8.84
C ASP A 80 8.50 11.41 -9.86
N VAL A 81 8.16 12.70 -9.99
CA VAL A 81 7.07 13.14 -10.86
C VAL A 81 7.43 13.16 -12.34
N THR A 82 8.72 12.93 -12.68
CA THR A 82 9.19 12.95 -14.08
C THR A 82 9.06 11.59 -14.76
N THR A 83 8.74 10.53 -14.02
CA THR A 83 8.63 9.17 -14.55
C THR A 83 7.18 8.77 -14.75
N GLN A 84 6.96 7.64 -15.45
CA GLN A 84 5.61 7.10 -15.70
C GLN A 84 5.50 5.63 -15.26
N GLY A 85 6.56 5.07 -14.74
CA GLY A 85 6.57 3.68 -14.26
C GLY A 85 6.07 3.57 -12.82
N PRO A 86 6.29 2.40 -12.19
CA PRO A 86 5.99 2.24 -10.77
C PRO A 86 6.69 3.28 -9.91
N ALA A 87 6.04 3.73 -8.86
CA ALA A 87 6.60 4.71 -7.92
C ALA A 87 5.84 4.66 -6.60
N PHE A 88 6.40 5.28 -5.57
CA PHE A 88 5.77 5.34 -4.26
C PHE A 88 6.12 6.61 -3.53
N PHE A 89 5.29 6.94 -2.52
CA PHE A 89 5.63 7.98 -1.54
C PHE A 89 5.11 7.55 -0.18
N GLU A 90 5.65 8.15 0.88
CA GLU A 90 5.24 7.89 2.25
C GLU A 90 4.82 9.18 2.95
N VAL A 91 3.83 9.06 3.82
CA VAL A 91 3.33 10.14 4.68
C VAL A 91 3.27 9.59 6.10
N THR A 92 3.62 10.40 7.09
CA THR A 92 3.47 10.02 8.49
C THR A 92 2.31 10.81 9.08
N ASP A 93 1.38 10.09 9.76
CA ASP A 93 0.24 10.75 10.38
C ASP A 93 0.65 11.42 11.71
N PRO A 94 -0.23 12.22 12.33
CA PRO A 94 0.10 12.91 13.58
C PRO A 94 0.49 11.99 14.74
N ASP A 95 0.07 10.72 14.70
CA ASP A 95 0.38 9.76 15.75
C ASP A 95 1.63 8.94 15.44
N GLY A 96 2.33 9.25 14.36
CA GLY A 96 3.57 8.59 13.99
C GLY A 96 3.40 7.33 13.14
N ASN A 97 2.20 7.08 12.63
CA ASN A 97 1.95 5.93 11.75
C ASN A 97 2.34 6.26 10.32
N THR A 98 2.99 5.31 9.65
CA THR A 98 3.40 5.47 8.25
C THR A 98 2.30 5.01 7.33
N LEU A 99 2.02 5.85 6.31
CA LEU A 99 1.11 5.53 5.21
C LEU A 99 1.96 5.43 3.94
N LEU A 100 1.96 4.26 3.32
CA LEU A 100 2.73 4.01 2.08
C LEU A 100 1.77 3.93 0.91
N PHE A 101 1.99 4.78 -0.09
CA PHE A 101 1.26 4.73 -1.35
C PHE A 101 2.21 4.17 -2.40
N ASP A 102 2.05 2.89 -2.71
CA ASP A 102 3.01 2.12 -3.50
C ASP A 102 2.34 1.60 -4.77
N GLN A 103 2.59 2.28 -5.89
CA GLN A 103 2.05 1.91 -7.19
C GLN A 103 3.02 0.98 -7.89
N HIS A 104 2.58 -0.25 -8.13
CA HIS A 104 3.39 -1.30 -8.74
C HIS A 104 3.26 -1.34 -10.27
N VAL A 105 2.38 -0.53 -10.83
CA VAL A 105 2.08 -0.54 -12.26
C VAL A 105 2.38 0.84 -12.86
N PRO A 106 2.60 0.92 -14.20
CA PRO A 106 2.81 2.23 -14.84
C PRO A 106 1.57 3.12 -14.73
N SER A 107 1.76 4.42 -14.99
CA SER A 107 0.68 5.38 -15.07
C SER A 107 -0.39 4.91 -16.05
N PRO A 108 -1.68 5.18 -15.77
CA PRO A 108 -2.73 4.75 -16.70
C PRO A 108 -2.61 5.48 -18.04
N LYS A 109 -2.97 4.80 -19.11
CA LYS A 109 -3.04 5.41 -20.44
C LYS A 109 -4.36 6.18 -20.54
N ARG A 110 -4.25 7.49 -20.71
CA ARG A 110 -5.38 8.39 -20.86
C ARG A 110 -5.34 9.14 -22.17
#